data_4489eaf5ab1e1453e5d5c14216df6198
#
_entry.id   4489eaf5ab1e1453e5d5c14216df6198
#
_cell.length_a   1.000
_cell.length_b   1.000
_cell.length_c   1.000
_cell.angle_alpha   90.00
_cell.angle_beta   90.00
_cell.angle_gamma   90.00
#
_symmetry.space_group_name_H-M   'P 1'
#
loop_
_entity.id
_entity.type
_entity.pdbx_description
1 polymer ?
#
loop_
_entity_poly.entity_id
_entity_poly.type
_entity_poly.pdbx_seq_one_letter_code
_entity_poly.pdbx_strand_id
1 'polypeptide(L)'
;RRSSDLLILGLTMLIATVGVNIVANFVSAAFDISNIFPKYISWRTGGLVASVLSVALLPWNLFSSPEVIHVTVDVLAALIGPVYGILIIDYYYIKRRHVVVHDLYSTSREGSYWYRHGVNWKAVAALIPAGIASVAAMMLDSGSGIGNFTFFIGAFIAAGVYRWIANSDIIRD
;
A
#
# COMPACT_ATOMS: atom_id res chain seq x y z
N ARG A 1 -25.96 -10.64 -36.78
CA ARG A 1 -24.51 -10.33 -36.78
C ARG A 1 -24.17 -9.34 -35.67
N ARG A 2 -24.82 -8.18 -35.63
CA ARG A 2 -24.56 -7.12 -34.61
C ARG A 2 -24.83 -7.59 -33.16
N SER A 3 -25.86 -8.41 -32.92
CA SER A 3 -26.20 -8.93 -31.60
C SER A 3 -25.19 -9.99 -31.11
N SER A 4 -24.69 -10.84 -31.99
CA SER A 4 -23.64 -11.82 -31.65
C SER A 4 -22.32 -11.15 -31.31
N ASP A 5 -21.96 -10.09 -32.04
CA ASP A 5 -20.73 -9.34 -31.80
C ASP A 5 -20.78 -8.63 -30.43
N LEU A 6 -21.94 -8.08 -30.06
CA LEU A 6 -22.15 -7.46 -28.73
C LEU A 6 -22.10 -8.49 -27.61
N LEU A 7 -22.66 -9.69 -27.83
CA LEU A 7 -22.57 -10.78 -26.84
C LEU A 7 -21.13 -11.24 -26.63
N ILE A 8 -20.37 -11.45 -27.70
CA ILE A 8 -18.96 -11.83 -27.63
C ILE A 8 -18.14 -10.74 -26.88
N LEU A 9 -18.34 -9.48 -27.26
CA LEU A 9 -17.67 -8.37 -26.59
C LEU A 9 -18.02 -8.29 -25.11
N GLY A 10 -19.30 -8.43 -24.76
CA GLY A 10 -19.77 -8.43 -23.38
C GLY A 10 -19.19 -9.57 -22.56
N LEU A 11 -19.14 -10.77 -23.10
CA LEU A 11 -18.53 -11.94 -22.45
C LEU A 11 -17.02 -11.75 -22.26
N THR A 12 -16.33 -11.24 -23.28
CA THR A 12 -14.90 -10.96 -23.19
C THR A 12 -14.60 -9.93 -22.10
N MET A 13 -15.37 -8.84 -22.06
CA MET A 13 -15.23 -7.81 -21.01
C MET A 13 -15.53 -8.37 -19.61
N LEU A 14 -16.56 -9.21 -19.48
CA LEU A 14 -16.90 -9.86 -18.21
C LEU A 14 -15.74 -10.74 -17.72
N ILE A 15 -15.22 -11.61 -18.58
CA ILE A 15 -14.12 -12.51 -18.23
C ILE A 15 -12.86 -11.71 -17.89
N ALA A 16 -12.53 -10.69 -18.67
CA ALA A 16 -11.39 -9.81 -18.40
C ALA A 16 -11.52 -9.10 -17.05
N THR A 17 -12.69 -8.51 -16.77
CA THR A 17 -12.96 -7.79 -15.52
C THR A 17 -12.85 -8.72 -14.30
N VAL A 18 -13.48 -9.90 -14.37
CA VAL A 18 -13.41 -10.89 -13.28
C VAL A 18 -11.98 -11.37 -13.09
N GLY A 19 -11.28 -11.71 -14.19
CA GLY A 19 -9.90 -12.19 -14.13
C GLY A 19 -8.95 -11.19 -13.51
N VAL A 20 -9.01 -9.93 -13.94
CA VAL A 20 -8.17 -8.85 -13.38
C VAL A 20 -8.49 -8.62 -11.89
N ASN A 21 -9.77 -8.59 -11.51
CA ASN A 21 -10.14 -8.40 -10.11
C ASN A 21 -9.69 -9.55 -9.21
N ILE A 22 -9.77 -10.81 -9.68
CA ILE A 22 -9.26 -11.95 -8.91
C ILE A 22 -7.75 -11.80 -8.69
N VAL A 23 -6.99 -11.55 -9.74
CA VAL A 23 -5.52 -11.53 -9.66
C VAL A 23 -5.02 -10.29 -8.92
N ALA A 24 -5.48 -9.11 -9.29
CA ALA A 24 -4.96 -7.85 -8.75
C ALA A 24 -5.48 -7.53 -7.34
N ASN A 25 -6.73 -7.84 -7.04
CA ASN A 25 -7.34 -7.43 -5.79
C ASN A 25 -7.46 -8.58 -4.77
N PHE A 26 -8.02 -9.73 -5.17
CA PHE A 26 -8.24 -10.82 -4.23
C PHE A 26 -6.96 -11.57 -3.86
N VAL A 27 -6.15 -11.96 -4.85
CA VAL A 27 -4.93 -12.74 -4.61
C VAL A 27 -3.93 -11.92 -3.81
N SER A 28 -3.75 -10.64 -4.16
CA SER A 28 -2.89 -9.70 -3.42
C SER A 28 -3.31 -9.58 -1.96
N ALA A 29 -4.58 -9.25 -1.70
CA ALA A 29 -5.11 -9.11 -0.35
C ALA A 29 -5.00 -10.41 0.47
N ALA A 30 -5.21 -11.58 -0.15
CA ALA A 30 -5.04 -12.87 0.49
C ALA A 30 -3.60 -13.11 0.94
N PHE A 31 -2.62 -12.76 0.11
CA PHE A 31 -1.20 -12.82 0.46
C PHE A 31 -0.83 -11.81 1.54
N ASP A 32 -1.29 -10.58 1.44
CA ASP A 32 -0.98 -9.53 2.41
C ASP A 32 -1.46 -9.93 3.82
N ILE A 33 -2.71 -10.40 3.94
CA ILE A 33 -3.27 -10.85 5.22
C ILE A 33 -2.52 -12.09 5.74
N SER A 34 -2.19 -13.05 4.88
CA SER A 34 -1.44 -14.23 5.31
C SER A 34 -0.02 -13.90 5.74
N ASN A 35 0.61 -12.89 5.15
CA ASN A 35 1.96 -12.45 5.49
C ASN A 35 2.03 -11.66 6.81
N ILE A 36 0.93 -11.07 7.28
CA ILE A 36 0.90 -10.40 8.59
C ILE A 36 1.13 -11.41 9.72
N PHE A 37 0.51 -12.60 9.62
CA PHE A 37 0.64 -13.67 10.62
C PHE A 37 0.88 -15.03 9.95
N PRO A 38 2.05 -15.27 9.34
CA PRO A 38 2.30 -16.44 8.49
C PRO A 38 2.23 -17.77 9.23
N LYS A 39 2.37 -17.77 10.56
CA LYS A 39 2.25 -18.97 11.40
C LYS A 39 0.80 -19.38 11.67
N TYR A 40 -0.15 -18.43 11.57
CA TYR A 40 -1.54 -18.63 11.98
C TYR A 40 -2.52 -18.54 10.81
N ILE A 41 -2.19 -17.75 9.79
CA ILE A 41 -3.08 -17.47 8.67
C ILE A 41 -2.51 -18.08 7.39
N SER A 42 -3.18 -19.11 6.89
CA SER A 42 -2.88 -19.67 5.57
C SER A 42 -3.39 -18.74 4.47
N TRP A 43 -2.90 -18.87 3.24
CA TRP A 43 -3.40 -18.12 2.10
C TRP A 43 -4.93 -18.24 1.91
N ARG A 44 -5.48 -19.45 2.11
CA ARG A 44 -6.94 -19.67 2.01
C ARG A 44 -7.71 -18.91 3.08
N THR A 45 -7.21 -18.93 4.31
CA THR A 45 -7.81 -18.17 5.41
C THR A 45 -7.68 -16.66 5.18
N GLY A 46 -6.53 -16.21 4.67
CA GLY A 46 -6.31 -14.82 4.27
C GLY A 46 -7.31 -14.36 3.20
N GLY A 47 -7.55 -15.18 2.19
CA GLY A 47 -8.55 -14.91 1.16
C GLY A 47 -9.97 -14.85 1.70
N LEU A 48 -10.34 -15.75 2.63
CA LEU A 48 -11.65 -15.72 3.28
C LEU A 48 -11.82 -14.44 4.11
N VAL A 49 -10.81 -14.05 4.89
CA VAL A 49 -10.82 -12.82 5.67
C VAL A 49 -10.93 -11.60 4.74
N ALA A 50 -10.15 -11.55 3.66
CA ALA A 50 -10.23 -10.49 2.66
C ALA A 50 -11.64 -10.37 2.07
N SER A 51 -12.28 -11.50 1.73
CA SER A 51 -13.64 -11.52 1.18
C SER A 51 -14.68 -11.00 2.17
N VAL A 52 -14.59 -11.41 3.44
CA VAL A 52 -15.50 -10.93 4.49
C VAL A 52 -15.30 -9.44 4.74
N LEU A 53 -14.05 -8.98 4.83
CA LEU A 53 -13.73 -7.57 5.02
C LEU A 53 -14.18 -6.71 3.84
N SER A 54 -14.05 -7.20 2.61
CA SER A 54 -14.49 -6.47 1.42
C SER A 54 -16.00 -6.21 1.42
N VAL A 55 -16.80 -7.15 1.92
CA VAL A 55 -18.24 -6.96 2.09
C VAL A 55 -18.54 -6.03 3.26
N ALA A 56 -17.84 -6.20 4.39
CA ALA A 56 -18.04 -5.40 5.60
C ALA A 56 -17.68 -3.91 5.42
N LEU A 57 -16.76 -3.59 4.51
CA LEU A 57 -16.40 -2.21 4.15
C LEU A 57 -17.48 -1.50 3.33
N LEU A 58 -18.54 -2.20 2.93
CA LEU A 58 -19.67 -1.64 2.19
C LEU A 58 -19.22 -0.78 0.99
N PRO A 59 -18.45 -1.33 0.04
CA PRO A 59 -17.86 -0.55 -1.06
C PRO A 59 -18.89 0.24 -1.89
N TRP A 60 -20.12 -0.24 -1.97
CA TRP A 60 -21.20 0.50 -2.62
C TRP A 60 -21.51 1.84 -1.94
N ASN A 61 -21.22 1.99 -0.64
CA ASN A 61 -21.36 3.27 0.05
C ASN A 61 -20.14 4.18 -0.23
N LEU A 62 -18.94 3.59 -0.33
CA LEU A 62 -17.71 4.34 -0.66
C LEU A 62 -17.72 4.89 -2.10
N PHE A 63 -18.48 4.25 -3.00
CA PHE A 63 -18.60 4.65 -4.41
C PHE A 63 -19.98 5.21 -4.76
N SER A 64 -20.72 5.70 -3.77
CA SER A 64 -22.10 6.19 -3.95
C SER A 64 -22.18 7.54 -4.64
N SER A 65 -21.17 8.40 -4.51
CA SER A 65 -21.13 9.72 -5.13
C SER A 65 -19.70 10.09 -5.55
N PRO A 66 -19.56 11.01 -6.53
CA PRO A 66 -18.23 11.49 -6.95
C PRO A 66 -17.40 12.06 -5.79
N GLU A 67 -18.01 12.80 -4.88
CA GLU A 67 -17.35 13.41 -3.73
C GLU A 67 -16.76 12.34 -2.80
N VAL A 68 -17.54 11.29 -2.50
CA VAL A 68 -17.09 10.18 -1.66
C VAL A 68 -15.95 9.41 -2.33
N ILE A 69 -16.03 9.22 -3.66
CA ILE A 69 -14.94 8.59 -4.42
C ILE A 69 -13.66 9.41 -4.29
N HIS A 70 -13.72 10.73 -4.53
CA HIS A 70 -12.56 11.62 -4.43
C HIS A 70 -11.94 11.56 -3.03
N VAL A 71 -12.72 11.76 -1.98
CA VAL A 71 -12.23 11.71 -0.61
C VAL A 71 -11.60 10.35 -0.29
N THR A 72 -12.23 9.25 -0.71
CA THR A 72 -11.69 7.90 -0.48
C THR A 72 -10.33 7.70 -1.16
N VAL A 73 -10.22 8.09 -2.43
CA VAL A 73 -8.97 7.97 -3.20
C VAL A 73 -7.88 8.87 -2.62
N ASP A 74 -8.21 10.09 -2.24
CA ASP A 74 -7.28 11.06 -1.67
C ASP A 74 -6.75 10.61 -0.30
N VAL A 75 -7.60 10.04 0.57
CA VAL A 75 -7.16 9.45 1.84
C VAL A 75 -6.22 8.27 1.62
N LEU A 76 -6.54 7.38 0.67
CA LEU A 76 -5.66 6.27 0.33
C LEU A 76 -4.33 6.78 -0.23
N ALA A 77 -4.34 7.77 -1.11
CA ALA A 77 -3.13 8.38 -1.65
C ALA A 77 -2.28 9.02 -0.54
N ALA A 78 -2.91 9.73 0.41
CA ALA A 78 -2.25 10.34 1.55
C ALA A 78 -1.54 9.31 2.46
N LEU A 79 -2.07 8.10 2.56
CA LEU A 79 -1.48 7.02 3.36
C LEU A 79 -0.40 6.24 2.59
N ILE A 80 -0.59 6.02 1.29
CA ILE A 80 0.35 5.24 0.45
C ILE A 80 1.60 6.05 0.11
N GLY A 81 1.48 7.35 -0.11
CA GLY A 81 2.60 8.23 -0.45
C GLY A 81 3.78 8.12 0.53
N PRO A 82 3.56 8.29 1.84
CA PRO A 82 4.62 8.13 2.85
C PRO A 82 5.31 6.77 2.81
N VAL A 83 4.55 5.68 2.66
CA VAL A 83 5.11 4.32 2.54
C VAL A 83 6.02 4.22 1.33
N TYR A 84 5.58 4.73 0.18
CA TYR A 84 6.37 4.75 -1.04
C TYR A 84 7.68 5.53 -0.88
N GLY A 85 7.63 6.70 -0.25
CA GLY A 85 8.82 7.52 0.03
C GLY A 85 9.85 6.79 0.89
N ILE A 86 9.39 6.10 1.95
CA ILE A 86 10.26 5.28 2.81
C ILE A 86 10.89 4.15 2.01
N LEU A 87 10.11 3.40 1.22
CA LEU A 87 10.61 2.28 0.43
C LEU A 87 11.69 2.70 -0.57
N ILE A 88 11.50 3.82 -1.26
CA ILE A 88 12.49 4.34 -2.21
C ILE A 88 13.80 4.69 -1.51
N ILE A 89 13.73 5.43 -0.39
CA ILE A 89 14.93 5.81 0.36
C ILE A 89 15.61 4.59 1.00
N ASP A 90 14.84 3.68 1.57
CA ASP A 90 15.41 2.45 2.15
C ASP A 90 16.18 1.64 1.10
N TYR A 91 15.57 1.41 -0.04
CA TYR A 91 16.15 0.60 -1.10
C TYR A 91 17.34 1.25 -1.77
N TYR A 92 17.19 2.51 -2.23
CA TYR A 92 18.24 3.15 -3.03
C TYR A 92 19.33 3.81 -2.20
N TYR A 93 18.99 4.39 -1.06
CA TYR A 93 19.91 5.20 -0.28
C TYR A 93 20.48 4.47 0.93
N ILE A 94 19.64 3.83 1.74
CA ILE A 94 20.10 3.15 2.97
C ILE A 94 20.73 1.81 2.63
N LYS A 95 20.02 0.96 1.90
CA LYS A 95 20.47 -0.41 1.55
C LYS A 95 21.25 -0.48 0.25
N ARG A 96 21.38 0.62 -0.47
CA ARG A 96 22.16 0.71 -1.73
C ARG A 96 21.87 -0.42 -2.71
N ARG A 97 20.59 -0.79 -2.84
CA ARG A 97 20.10 -1.90 -3.68
C ARG A 97 20.54 -3.29 -3.22
N HIS A 98 21.17 -3.41 -2.06
CA HIS A 98 21.50 -4.71 -1.48
C HIS A 98 20.30 -5.28 -0.75
N VAL A 99 19.71 -6.34 -1.31
CA VAL A 99 18.58 -7.07 -0.72
C VAL A 99 19.00 -8.51 -0.47
N VAL A 100 18.98 -8.93 0.78
CA VAL A 100 19.23 -10.33 1.16
C VAL A 100 17.92 -11.09 0.98
N VAL A 101 17.71 -11.66 -0.21
CA VAL A 101 16.46 -12.30 -0.60
C VAL A 101 16.04 -13.42 0.35
N HIS A 102 17.00 -14.21 0.83
CA HIS A 102 16.73 -15.28 1.79
C HIS A 102 16.10 -14.75 3.09
N ASP A 103 16.56 -13.60 3.58
CA ASP A 103 16.12 -13.02 4.84
C ASP A 103 14.74 -12.35 4.73
N LEU A 104 14.26 -12.03 3.52
CA LEU A 104 12.90 -11.49 3.32
C LEU A 104 11.81 -12.48 3.76
N TYR A 105 12.10 -13.77 3.67
CA TYR A 105 11.16 -14.84 4.04
C TYR A 105 11.48 -15.46 5.41
N SER A 106 12.50 -14.96 6.10
CA SER A 106 12.91 -15.47 7.40
C SER A 106 12.12 -14.82 8.53
N THR A 107 11.58 -15.64 9.42
CA THR A 107 10.98 -15.20 10.69
C THR A 107 11.97 -15.31 11.85
N SER A 108 13.25 -15.55 11.56
CA SER A 108 14.31 -15.63 12.56
C SER A 108 14.64 -14.27 13.13
N ARG A 109 14.97 -14.22 14.41
CA ARG A 109 15.45 -13.00 15.09
C ARG A 109 16.82 -12.55 14.60
N GLU A 110 17.56 -13.43 13.95
CA GLU A 110 18.89 -13.18 13.39
C GLU A 110 18.85 -12.63 11.95
N GLY A 111 17.67 -12.66 11.32
CA GLY A 111 17.48 -12.17 9.95
C GLY A 111 17.66 -10.66 9.84
N SER A 112 18.27 -10.20 8.74
CA SER A 112 18.58 -8.78 8.47
C SER A 112 17.37 -7.86 8.52
N TYR A 113 16.15 -8.38 8.35
CA TYR A 113 14.89 -7.62 8.34
C TYR A 113 14.05 -7.82 9.60
N TRP A 114 14.57 -8.49 10.63
CA TRP A 114 13.84 -8.67 11.88
C TRP A 114 13.63 -7.35 12.63
N TYR A 115 14.53 -6.38 12.47
CA TYR A 115 14.53 -5.10 13.18
C TYR A 115 14.29 -5.28 14.71
N ARG A 116 13.39 -4.51 15.29
CA ARG A 116 13.03 -4.63 16.71
C ARG A 116 11.65 -5.27 16.84
N HIS A 117 11.62 -6.58 17.13
CA HIS A 117 10.40 -7.39 17.22
C HIS A 117 9.55 -7.41 15.94
N GLY A 118 10.19 -7.45 14.79
CA GLY A 118 9.51 -7.46 13.49
C GLY A 118 9.08 -6.08 12.97
N VAL A 119 9.39 -5.00 13.70
CA VAL A 119 8.98 -3.63 13.32
C VAL A 119 10.17 -2.72 13.11
N ASN A 120 10.21 -2.06 11.97
CA ASN A 120 11.14 -0.95 11.71
C ASN A 120 10.60 0.35 12.31
N TRP A 121 10.96 0.62 13.58
CA TRP A 121 10.48 1.82 14.28
C TRP A 121 10.97 3.13 13.66
N LYS A 122 12.08 3.13 12.92
CA LYS A 122 12.54 4.29 12.16
C LYS A 122 11.59 4.60 11.01
N ALA A 123 11.10 3.57 10.32
CA ALA A 123 10.09 3.71 9.28
C ALA A 123 8.76 4.22 9.87
N VAL A 124 8.32 3.66 11.01
CA VAL A 124 7.11 4.12 11.70
C VAL A 124 7.21 5.59 12.13
N ALA A 125 8.37 5.99 12.68
CA ALA A 125 8.63 7.38 13.08
C ALA A 125 8.63 8.37 11.90
N ALA A 126 8.96 7.92 10.70
CA ALA A 126 8.86 8.73 9.48
C ALA A 126 7.45 8.72 8.89
N LEU A 127 6.76 7.57 8.98
CA LEU A 127 5.43 7.36 8.42
C LEU A 127 4.37 8.25 9.09
N ILE A 128 4.37 8.32 10.43
CA ILE A 128 3.34 9.04 11.18
C ILE A 128 3.31 10.54 10.84
N PRO A 129 4.40 11.31 10.97
CA PRO A 129 4.36 12.73 10.68
C PRO A 129 4.09 13.02 9.21
N ALA A 130 4.57 12.18 8.29
CA ALA A 130 4.32 12.34 6.87
C ALA A 130 2.85 12.05 6.51
N GLY A 131 2.24 11.03 7.10
CA GLY A 131 0.82 10.74 6.94
C GLY A 131 -0.06 11.87 7.49
N ILE A 132 0.26 12.38 8.69
CA ILE A 132 -0.44 13.53 9.26
C ILE A 132 -0.33 14.75 8.34
N ALA A 133 0.86 15.05 7.82
CA ALA A 133 1.07 16.19 6.93
C ALA A 133 0.29 16.04 5.61
N SER A 134 0.23 14.82 5.05
CA SER A 134 -0.55 14.53 3.84
C SER A 134 -2.05 14.73 4.06
N VAL A 135 -2.58 14.17 5.14
CA VAL A 135 -4.01 14.33 5.48
C VAL A 135 -4.33 15.78 5.80
N ALA A 136 -3.45 16.48 6.52
CA ALA A 136 -3.63 17.90 6.79
C ALA A 136 -3.62 18.74 5.50
N ALA A 137 -2.74 18.46 4.55
CA ALA A 137 -2.72 19.14 3.26
C ALA A 137 -4.03 18.93 2.47
N MET A 138 -4.60 17.72 2.55
CA MET A 138 -5.91 17.43 1.94
C MET A 138 -7.04 18.22 2.63
N MET A 139 -7.08 18.19 3.96
CA MET A 139 -8.18 18.79 4.73
C MET A 139 -8.13 20.33 4.75
N LEU A 140 -6.95 20.93 4.64
CA LEU A 140 -6.73 22.37 4.66
C LEU A 140 -6.76 23.01 3.27
N ASP A 141 -6.94 22.19 2.21
CA ASP A 141 -7.03 22.70 0.85
C ASP A 141 -8.34 23.46 0.64
N SER A 142 -8.22 24.76 0.62
CA SER A 142 -9.34 25.70 0.36
C SER A 142 -9.47 26.10 -1.11
N GLY A 143 -9.11 25.20 -2.04
CA GLY A 143 -9.21 25.44 -3.50
C GLY A 143 -7.88 25.82 -4.16
N SER A 144 -6.76 25.71 -3.45
CA SER A 144 -5.41 25.90 -4.03
C SER A 144 -4.98 24.72 -4.91
N GLY A 145 -5.65 23.57 -4.77
CA GLY A 145 -5.31 22.32 -5.46
C GLY A 145 -4.13 21.57 -4.84
N ILE A 146 -3.61 22.02 -3.70
CA ILE A 146 -2.51 21.35 -2.98
C ILE A 146 -2.95 19.96 -2.50
N GLY A 147 -4.23 19.80 -2.17
CA GLY A 147 -4.83 18.53 -1.79
C GLY A 147 -4.67 17.42 -2.83
N ASN A 148 -4.59 17.76 -4.11
CA ASN A 148 -4.37 16.79 -5.18
C ASN A 148 -2.94 16.20 -5.18
N PHE A 149 -2.02 16.77 -4.42
CA PHE A 149 -0.62 16.35 -4.33
C PHE A 149 -0.28 15.62 -3.02
N THR A 150 -1.28 15.18 -2.26
CA THR A 150 -1.09 14.52 -0.95
C THR A 150 -0.14 13.34 -1.00
N PHE A 151 -0.21 12.52 -2.05
CA PHE A 151 0.73 11.42 -2.28
C PHE A 151 2.18 11.91 -2.31
N PHE A 152 2.47 12.93 -3.11
CA PHE A 152 3.83 13.46 -3.26
C PHE A 152 4.31 14.17 -1.98
N ILE A 153 3.44 14.94 -1.35
CA ILE A 153 3.74 15.61 -0.08
C ILE A 153 4.17 14.58 0.96
N GLY A 154 3.37 13.53 1.14
CA GLY A 154 3.67 12.44 2.05
C GLY A 154 4.95 11.69 1.69
N ALA A 155 5.12 11.37 0.41
CA ALA A 155 6.30 10.67 -0.08
C ALA A 155 7.59 11.46 0.20
N PHE A 156 7.63 12.75 -0.11
CA PHE A 156 8.82 13.57 0.10
C PHE A 156 9.12 13.82 1.57
N ILE A 157 8.11 14.07 2.40
CA ILE A 157 8.30 14.26 3.83
C ILE A 157 8.81 12.97 4.47
N ALA A 158 8.17 11.83 4.16
CA ALA A 158 8.59 10.54 4.69
C ALA A 158 10.00 10.16 4.24
N ALA A 159 10.33 10.39 2.98
CA ALA A 159 11.66 10.17 2.41
C ALA A 159 12.72 11.00 3.14
N GLY A 160 12.47 12.28 3.35
CA GLY A 160 13.39 13.18 4.05
C GLY A 160 13.58 12.79 5.52
N VAL A 161 12.49 12.57 6.24
CA VAL A 161 12.53 12.18 7.66
C VAL A 161 13.20 10.82 7.83
N TYR A 162 12.82 9.83 7.01
CA TYR A 162 13.40 8.48 7.07
C TYR A 162 14.90 8.50 6.77
N ARG A 163 15.32 9.21 5.72
CA ARG A 163 16.73 9.41 5.40
C ARG A 163 17.52 9.99 6.58
N TRP A 164 16.94 10.97 7.27
CA TRP A 164 17.59 11.61 8.41
C TRP A 164 17.73 10.66 9.60
N ILE A 165 16.65 9.94 9.96
CA ILE A 165 16.64 9.04 11.12
C ILE A 165 17.44 7.75 10.85
N ALA A 166 17.40 7.22 9.62
CA ALA A 166 18.06 5.98 9.24
C ALA A 166 19.49 6.16 8.70
N ASN A 167 20.04 7.36 8.75
CA ASN A 167 21.38 7.64 8.21
C ASN A 167 22.49 6.78 8.84
N SER A 168 22.32 6.32 10.08
CA SER A 168 23.23 5.40 10.76
C SER A 168 23.23 3.97 10.18
N ASP A 169 22.19 3.61 9.44
CA ASP A 169 21.97 2.25 8.92
C ASP A 169 22.44 2.11 7.46
N ILE A 170 23.05 3.15 6.91
CA ILE A 170 23.59 3.14 5.55
C ILE A 170 24.67 2.07 5.44
N ILE A 171 24.51 1.14 4.50
CA ILE A 171 25.53 0.16 4.17
C ILE A 171 26.73 0.93 3.62
N ARG A 172 27.87 0.83 4.30
CA ARG A 172 29.15 1.37 3.84
C ARG A 172 29.91 0.23 3.22
N ASP A 173 30.26 0.38 1.94
CA ASP A 173 31.12 -0.54 1.20
C ASP A 173 32.54 -0.50 1.77
#